data_7d8770cb46e0bb806d1e8b88c1d99c79
#
_entry.id   7d8770cb46e0bb806d1e8b88c1d99c79
#
_cell.length_a   1.000
_cell.length_b   1.000
_cell.length_c   1.000
_cell.angle_alpha   90.00
_cell.angle_beta   90.00
_cell.angle_gamma   90.00
#
_symmetry.space_group_name_H-M   'P 1'
#
loop_
_entity.id
_entity.type
_entity.pdbx_description
1 polymer ?
#
loop_
_entity_poly.entity_id
_entity_poly.type
_entity_poly.pdbx_seq_one_letter_code
_entity_poly.pdbx_strand_id
1 'polypeptide(L)'
;PDDAACLVINAAGKDFAAADVDKIIAYLERGGSVILVAGYTESGSTPNLDKLYTHMGLELVNGIITEQNTQNFAMLPYYLLPKLASSVYTAGIYGSGQYYIFAPFSQGIRILDEAAEDIAYDEFMTTSDKAFSKTDTQNIQGYEKSSDDVDGPFAIGLSAVRTYEDGSQGTMVAFGCDQI
;
A
#
# COMPACT_ATOMS: atom_id res chain seq x y z
N PRO A 1 22.11 2.94 -5.98
CA PRO A 1 23.38 2.26 -6.19
C PRO A 1 23.11 0.98 -6.97
N ASP A 2 23.93 0.67 -7.97
CA ASP A 2 23.71 -0.49 -8.85
C ASP A 2 23.96 -1.83 -8.15
N ASP A 3 24.50 -1.80 -6.94
CA ASP A 3 24.84 -2.94 -6.08
C ASP A 3 23.89 -3.11 -4.86
N ALA A 4 22.84 -2.30 -4.76
CA ALA A 4 21.87 -2.44 -3.67
C ALA A 4 21.02 -3.71 -3.87
N ALA A 5 20.92 -4.54 -2.84
CA ALA A 5 20.04 -5.71 -2.85
C ALA A 5 18.55 -5.32 -2.69
N CYS A 6 18.28 -4.22 -1.98
CA CYS A 6 16.94 -3.69 -1.78
C CYS A 6 17.04 -2.18 -1.49
N LEU A 7 16.10 -1.41 -2.04
CA LEU A 7 15.90 -0.01 -1.73
C LEU A 7 14.71 0.11 -0.77
N VAL A 8 14.93 0.76 0.38
CA VAL A 8 13.87 1.04 1.35
C VAL A 8 13.52 2.53 1.31
N ILE A 9 12.27 2.83 1.00
CA ILE A 9 11.69 4.17 1.03
C ILE A 9 10.71 4.21 2.20
N ASN A 10 11.08 4.92 3.26
CA ASN A 10 10.28 4.98 4.48
C ASN A 10 9.73 6.38 4.70
N ALA A 11 8.41 6.44 4.92
CA ALA A 11 7.65 7.63 5.30
C ALA A 11 7.96 8.86 4.42
N ALA A 12 7.78 8.72 3.10
CA ALA A 12 7.95 9.83 2.16
C ALA A 12 6.91 10.93 2.45
N GLY A 13 7.27 11.90 3.29
CA GLY A 13 6.41 13.03 3.64
C GLY A 13 6.35 14.14 2.59
N LYS A 14 7.05 13.96 1.45
CA LYS A 14 7.08 14.88 0.31
C LYS A 14 7.30 14.11 -0.98
N ASP A 15 6.83 14.70 -2.07
CA ASP A 15 7.07 14.14 -3.40
C ASP A 15 8.57 14.10 -3.75
N PHE A 16 8.96 13.10 -4.52
CA PHE A 16 10.30 12.95 -5.05
C PHE A 16 10.50 13.84 -6.29
N ALA A 17 11.75 14.15 -6.61
CA ALA A 17 12.05 14.68 -7.93
C ALA A 17 11.79 13.60 -9.01
N ALA A 18 11.23 14.00 -10.15
CA ALA A 18 10.92 13.07 -11.24
C ALA A 18 12.12 12.22 -11.65
N ALA A 19 13.33 12.83 -11.75
CA ALA A 19 14.57 12.13 -12.09
C ALA A 19 15.00 11.07 -11.05
N ASP A 20 14.57 11.19 -9.79
CA ASP A 20 14.87 10.18 -8.76
C ASP A 20 13.89 9.01 -8.85
N VAL A 21 12.61 9.28 -9.15
CA VAL A 21 11.63 8.24 -9.45
C VAL A 21 12.03 7.45 -10.70
N ASP A 22 12.47 8.12 -11.75
CA ASP A 22 12.95 7.46 -12.98
C ASP A 22 14.12 6.50 -12.69
N LYS A 23 15.03 6.86 -11.77
CA LYS A 23 16.12 5.97 -11.33
C LYS A 23 15.61 4.76 -10.54
N ILE A 24 14.57 4.94 -9.72
CA ILE A 24 13.96 3.84 -8.97
C ILE A 24 13.25 2.88 -9.93
N ILE A 25 12.53 3.40 -10.91
CA ILE A 25 11.90 2.61 -11.97
C ILE A 25 12.96 1.82 -12.75
N ALA A 26 14.01 2.48 -13.21
CA ALA A 26 15.13 1.81 -13.91
C ALA A 26 15.84 0.77 -13.03
N TYR A 27 15.84 0.92 -11.71
CA TYR A 27 16.36 -0.07 -10.78
C TYR A 27 15.43 -1.30 -10.70
N LEU A 28 14.10 -1.10 -10.66
CA LEU A 28 13.11 -2.20 -10.73
C LEU A 28 13.23 -2.96 -12.05
N GLU A 29 13.33 -2.25 -13.18
CA GLU A 29 13.47 -2.83 -14.52
C GLU A 29 14.68 -3.75 -14.68
N ARG A 30 15.73 -3.53 -13.90
CA ARG A 30 16.93 -4.39 -13.84
C ARG A 30 16.82 -5.51 -12.79
N GLY A 31 15.62 -5.79 -12.27
CA GLY A 31 15.40 -6.84 -11.29
C GLY A 31 15.62 -6.40 -9.83
N GLY A 32 15.62 -5.11 -9.56
CA GLY A 32 15.75 -4.56 -8.21
C GLY A 32 14.53 -4.79 -7.34
N SER A 33 14.71 -4.67 -6.02
CA SER A 33 13.63 -4.80 -5.03
C SER A 33 13.46 -3.48 -4.27
N VAL A 34 12.21 -3.05 -4.10
CA VAL A 34 11.84 -1.82 -3.38
C VAL A 34 10.87 -2.17 -2.26
N ILE A 35 11.13 -1.69 -1.05
CA ILE A 35 10.15 -1.62 0.03
C ILE A 35 9.69 -0.17 0.14
N LEU A 36 8.42 0.08 -0.09
CA LEU A 36 7.81 1.40 -0.04
C LEU A 36 6.80 1.45 1.11
N VAL A 37 7.16 2.18 2.15
CA VAL A 37 6.29 2.45 3.30
C VAL A 37 5.81 3.89 3.17
N ALA A 38 4.52 4.07 2.91
CA ALA A 38 3.92 5.38 2.75
C ALA A 38 2.88 5.62 3.85
N GLY A 39 2.96 6.77 4.50
CA GLY A 39 1.86 7.32 5.30
C GLY A 39 0.81 7.97 4.39
N TYR A 40 -0.27 8.43 4.99
CA TYR A 40 -1.30 9.15 4.24
C TYR A 40 -0.71 10.38 3.52
N THR A 41 -1.02 10.46 2.23
CA THR A 41 -0.76 11.62 1.39
C THR A 41 -2.05 12.10 0.75
N GLU A 42 -2.23 13.43 0.70
CA GLU A 42 -3.38 14.01 0.00
C GLU A 42 -3.30 13.71 -1.50
N SER A 43 -4.43 13.39 -2.11
CA SER A 43 -4.51 13.04 -3.53
C SER A 43 -3.84 14.12 -4.40
N GLY A 44 -2.95 13.69 -5.29
CA GLY A 44 -2.21 14.58 -6.20
C GLY A 44 -1.08 15.39 -5.54
N SER A 45 -0.79 15.18 -4.26
CA SER A 45 0.32 15.86 -3.58
C SER A 45 1.69 15.24 -3.89
N THR A 46 1.69 13.99 -4.37
CA THR A 46 2.91 13.21 -4.68
C THR A 46 2.92 12.64 -6.10
N PRO A 47 2.74 13.47 -7.15
CA PRO A 47 2.54 13.00 -8.53
C PRO A 47 3.71 12.21 -9.11
N ASN A 48 4.93 12.40 -8.62
CA ASN A 48 6.07 11.61 -9.05
C ASN A 48 6.10 10.25 -8.35
N LEU A 49 5.80 10.21 -7.05
CA LEU A 49 5.67 8.94 -6.31
C LEU A 49 4.51 8.09 -6.86
N ASP A 50 3.40 8.72 -7.27
CA ASP A 50 2.26 8.05 -7.90
C ASP A 50 2.67 7.32 -9.19
N LYS A 51 3.65 7.85 -9.95
CA LYS A 51 4.21 7.15 -11.13
C LYS A 51 4.88 5.82 -10.76
N LEU A 52 5.53 5.75 -9.58
CA LEU A 52 6.15 4.51 -9.12
C LEU A 52 5.09 3.46 -8.80
N TYR A 53 3.98 3.85 -8.15
CA TYR A 53 2.84 2.96 -7.94
C TYR A 53 2.24 2.50 -9.27
N THR A 54 1.96 3.44 -10.18
CA THR A 54 1.38 3.14 -11.50
C THR A 54 2.30 2.23 -12.33
N HIS A 55 3.63 2.41 -12.26
CA HIS A 55 4.59 1.51 -12.93
C HIS A 55 4.44 0.06 -12.48
N MET A 56 4.04 -0.16 -11.22
CA MET A 56 3.78 -1.48 -10.65
C MET A 56 2.29 -1.87 -10.69
N GLY A 57 1.48 -1.18 -11.50
CA GLY A 57 0.05 -1.47 -11.68
C GLY A 57 -0.79 -1.15 -10.44
N LEU A 58 -0.36 -0.22 -9.60
CA LEU A 58 -0.99 0.13 -8.34
C LEU A 58 -1.44 1.59 -8.31
N GLU A 59 -2.37 1.89 -7.41
CA GLU A 59 -2.73 3.26 -7.04
C GLU A 59 -2.94 3.40 -5.54
N LEU A 60 -2.69 4.59 -4.99
CA LEU A 60 -3.09 4.98 -3.65
C LEU A 60 -4.52 5.50 -3.67
N VAL A 61 -5.38 4.93 -2.83
CA VAL A 61 -6.76 5.38 -2.70
C VAL A 61 -6.80 6.67 -1.88
N ASN A 62 -7.50 7.69 -2.37
CA ASN A 62 -7.66 8.94 -1.63
C ASN A 62 -8.39 8.72 -0.31
N GLY A 63 -7.87 9.33 0.76
CA GLY A 63 -8.47 9.30 2.09
C GLY A 63 -7.78 8.37 3.08
N ILE A 64 -8.32 8.33 4.29
CA ILE A 64 -7.86 7.45 5.38
C ILE A 64 -8.88 6.34 5.57
N ILE A 65 -8.38 5.11 5.65
CA ILE A 65 -9.24 3.94 5.82
C ILE A 65 -9.93 3.98 7.18
N THR A 66 -11.25 3.80 7.12
CA THR A 66 -12.13 3.65 8.28
C THR A 66 -12.79 2.27 8.20
N GLU A 67 -12.61 1.47 9.23
CA GLU A 67 -13.13 0.10 9.32
C GLU A 67 -14.45 0.10 10.10
N GLN A 68 -15.44 -0.65 9.61
CA GLN A 68 -16.74 -0.83 10.30
C GLN A 68 -16.88 -2.21 10.96
N ASN A 69 -16.00 -3.16 10.63
CA ASN A 69 -15.97 -4.43 11.32
C ASN A 69 -15.17 -4.31 12.62
N THR A 70 -15.85 -4.44 13.75
CA THR A 70 -15.26 -4.27 15.10
C THR A 70 -14.12 -5.26 15.42
N GLN A 71 -13.96 -6.31 14.64
CA GLN A 71 -12.84 -7.26 14.78
C GLN A 71 -11.57 -6.80 14.05
N ASN A 72 -11.68 -5.78 13.19
CA ASN A 72 -10.61 -5.32 12.33
C ASN A 72 -10.08 -3.92 12.69
N PHE A 73 -10.43 -3.41 13.86
CA PHE A 73 -9.84 -2.18 14.40
C PHE A 73 -9.73 -2.23 15.93
N ALA A 74 -8.86 -1.40 16.50
CA ALA A 74 -8.67 -1.26 17.94
C ALA A 74 -9.05 0.16 18.38
N MET A 75 -9.97 0.29 19.33
CA MET A 75 -10.41 1.56 19.93
C MET A 75 -11.16 2.50 18.96
N LEU A 76 -10.53 2.87 17.84
CA LEU A 76 -11.06 3.82 16.86
C LEU A 76 -11.07 3.18 15.47
N PRO A 77 -12.09 3.44 14.62
CA PRO A 77 -12.24 2.79 13.33
C PRO A 77 -11.08 2.98 12.33
N TYR A 78 -10.26 3.99 12.50
CA TYR A 78 -9.05 4.24 11.71
C TYR A 78 -7.75 3.70 12.35
N TYR A 79 -7.88 2.93 13.44
CA TYR A 79 -6.79 2.16 14.07
C TYR A 79 -6.91 0.70 13.64
N LEU A 80 -6.46 0.41 12.45
CA LEU A 80 -6.72 -0.87 11.79
C LEU A 80 -5.98 -2.03 12.45
N LEU A 81 -6.65 -3.18 12.47
CA LEU A 81 -6.09 -4.50 12.67
C LEU A 81 -6.35 -5.31 11.39
N PRO A 82 -5.48 -5.20 10.38
CA PRO A 82 -5.69 -5.79 9.08
C PRO A 82 -5.83 -7.31 9.16
N LYS A 83 -6.61 -7.88 8.24
CA LYS A 83 -6.61 -9.32 7.99
C LYS A 83 -5.28 -9.72 7.35
N LEU A 84 -4.67 -10.77 7.87
CA LEU A 84 -3.45 -11.33 7.28
C LEU A 84 -3.82 -12.51 6.37
N ALA A 85 -3.21 -12.59 5.21
CA ALA A 85 -3.24 -13.77 4.34
C ALA A 85 -1.97 -14.61 4.54
N SER A 86 -2.02 -15.88 4.09
CA SER A 86 -0.83 -16.75 4.05
C SER A 86 0.09 -16.26 2.93
N SER A 87 1.24 -15.75 3.29
CA SER A 87 2.23 -15.18 2.38
C SER A 87 3.63 -15.39 2.95
N VAL A 88 4.65 -15.29 2.11
CA VAL A 88 6.06 -15.26 2.57
C VAL A 88 6.33 -14.06 3.48
N TYR A 89 5.59 -12.97 3.30
CA TYR A 89 5.72 -11.74 4.10
C TYR A 89 5.07 -11.84 5.48
N THR A 90 4.15 -12.77 5.68
CA THR A 90 3.41 -12.97 6.92
C THR A 90 3.69 -14.32 7.59
N ALA A 91 4.56 -15.15 7.02
CA ALA A 91 4.80 -16.54 7.45
C ALA A 91 5.15 -16.69 8.95
N GLY A 92 5.80 -15.66 9.53
CA GLY A 92 6.17 -15.68 10.96
C GLY A 92 5.03 -15.39 11.94
N ILE A 93 3.92 -14.80 11.46
CA ILE A 93 2.82 -14.32 12.32
C ILE A 93 1.46 -14.88 11.90
N TYR A 94 1.28 -15.24 10.62
CA TYR A 94 0.03 -15.78 10.09
C TYR A 94 -0.39 -17.05 10.82
N GLY A 95 -1.67 -17.11 11.22
CA GLY A 95 -2.26 -18.26 11.88
C GLY A 95 -1.81 -18.49 13.33
N SER A 96 -0.91 -17.67 13.88
CA SER A 96 -0.45 -17.79 15.27
C SER A 96 -1.55 -17.47 16.29
N GLY A 97 -2.49 -16.58 15.94
CA GLY A 97 -3.52 -16.05 16.84
C GLY A 97 -2.98 -15.22 18.01
N GLN A 98 -1.66 -15.00 18.05
CA GLN A 98 -0.98 -14.30 19.15
C GLN A 98 -0.56 -12.87 18.78
N TYR A 99 -0.47 -12.56 17.50
CA TYR A 99 0.02 -11.28 17.01
C TYR A 99 -1.01 -10.61 16.13
N TYR A 100 -1.13 -9.31 16.31
CA TYR A 100 -1.89 -8.40 15.45
C TYR A 100 -0.93 -7.37 14.89
N ILE A 101 -1.11 -7.00 13.64
CA ILE A 101 -0.46 -5.81 13.09
C ILE A 101 -1.39 -4.63 13.39
N PHE A 102 -0.82 -3.58 13.95
CA PHE A 102 -1.51 -2.33 14.22
C PHE A 102 -1.12 -1.31 13.14
N ALA A 103 -2.08 -0.88 12.33
CA ALA A 103 -1.87 0.01 11.19
C ALA A 103 -2.80 1.23 11.30
N PRO A 104 -2.43 2.25 12.09
CA PRO A 104 -3.24 3.45 12.27
C PRO A 104 -3.10 4.38 11.07
N PHE A 105 -4.18 5.14 10.77
CA PHE A 105 -4.21 6.16 9.73
C PHE A 105 -3.75 5.68 8.35
N SER A 106 -4.08 4.44 8.03
CA SER A 106 -3.67 3.82 6.77
C SER A 106 -4.37 4.44 5.57
N GLN A 107 -3.64 4.50 4.47
CA GLN A 107 -4.15 4.74 3.13
C GLN A 107 -4.30 3.40 2.40
N GLY A 108 -5.38 3.23 1.63
CA GLY A 108 -5.58 2.01 0.86
C GLY A 108 -4.72 1.97 -0.39
N ILE A 109 -4.33 0.77 -0.78
CA ILE A 109 -3.67 0.49 -2.05
C ILE A 109 -4.61 -0.37 -2.88
N ARG A 110 -4.74 -0.07 -4.17
CA ARG A 110 -5.50 -0.86 -5.15
C ARG A 110 -4.63 -1.29 -6.31
N ILE A 111 -4.96 -2.44 -6.85
CA ILE A 111 -4.48 -2.87 -8.16
C ILE A 111 -5.33 -2.14 -9.21
N LEU A 112 -4.68 -1.55 -10.21
CA LEU A 112 -5.36 -0.86 -11.30
C LEU A 112 -6.15 -1.86 -12.15
N ASP A 113 -7.36 -1.48 -12.60
CA ASP A 113 -8.21 -2.34 -13.44
C ASP A 113 -7.53 -2.72 -14.77
N GLU A 114 -6.67 -1.83 -15.29
CA GLU A 114 -5.88 -2.03 -16.50
C GLU A 114 -4.42 -2.40 -16.19
N ALA A 115 -4.18 -3.06 -15.03
CA ALA A 115 -2.83 -3.52 -14.68
C ALA A 115 -2.29 -4.48 -15.75
N ALA A 116 -1.00 -4.35 -16.07
CA ALA A 116 -0.37 -5.17 -17.09
C ALA A 116 -0.33 -6.66 -16.66
N GLU A 117 -0.53 -7.57 -17.62
CA GLU A 117 -0.55 -9.02 -17.38
C GLU A 117 0.80 -9.59 -16.90
N ASP A 118 1.88 -8.80 -17.03
CA ASP A 118 3.25 -9.14 -16.63
C ASP A 118 3.51 -8.91 -15.13
N ILE A 119 2.48 -8.54 -14.34
CA ILE A 119 2.60 -8.26 -12.91
C ILE A 119 1.82 -9.29 -12.09
N ALA A 120 2.51 -9.94 -11.16
CA ALA A 120 1.89 -10.81 -10.15
C ALA A 120 1.75 -10.07 -8.81
N TYR A 121 0.60 -10.22 -8.15
CA TYR A 121 0.29 -9.55 -6.89
C TYR A 121 0.06 -10.56 -5.75
N ASP A 122 0.46 -10.15 -4.53
CA ASP A 122 0.17 -10.85 -3.28
C ASP A 122 -0.30 -9.83 -2.24
N GLU A 123 -1.60 -9.79 -1.98
CA GLU A 123 -2.23 -8.91 -0.98
C GLU A 123 -2.22 -9.60 0.38
N PHE A 124 -1.15 -9.44 1.14
CA PHE A 124 -0.93 -10.14 2.40
C PHE A 124 -1.50 -9.45 3.64
N MET A 125 -1.90 -8.16 3.52
CA MET A 125 -2.61 -7.40 4.55
C MET A 125 -3.77 -6.64 3.92
N THR A 126 -5.00 -6.96 4.34
CA THR A 126 -6.21 -6.35 3.76
C THR A 126 -7.18 -5.88 4.85
N THR A 127 -8.06 -4.96 4.48
CA THR A 127 -9.22 -4.57 5.29
C THR A 127 -10.35 -5.59 5.16
N SER A 128 -11.45 -5.38 5.88
CA SER A 128 -12.70 -6.07 5.60
C SER A 128 -13.42 -5.42 4.41
N ASP A 129 -14.44 -6.13 3.90
CA ASP A 129 -15.38 -5.64 2.88
C ASP A 129 -16.32 -4.51 3.39
N LYS A 130 -16.27 -4.21 4.68
CA LYS A 130 -17.04 -3.12 5.32
C LYS A 130 -16.20 -1.85 5.50
N ALA A 131 -14.93 -1.89 5.17
CA ALA A 131 -14.08 -0.71 5.22
C ALA A 131 -14.42 0.27 4.11
N PHE A 132 -14.17 1.53 4.36
CA PHE A 132 -14.22 2.59 3.36
C PHE A 132 -13.06 3.56 3.56
N SER A 133 -12.67 4.25 2.51
CA SER A 133 -11.68 5.31 2.59
C SER A 133 -12.39 6.65 2.76
N LYS A 134 -12.19 7.27 3.93
CA LYS A 134 -12.78 8.57 4.27
C LYS A 134 -11.99 9.70 3.62
N THR A 135 -12.60 10.35 2.65
CA THR A 135 -11.97 11.41 1.87
C THR A 135 -11.89 12.75 2.62
N ASP A 136 -12.86 13.05 3.49
CA ASP A 136 -12.80 14.18 4.44
C ASP A 136 -11.93 13.82 5.65
N THR A 137 -10.61 13.90 5.46
CA THR A 137 -9.62 13.56 6.50
C THR A 137 -9.52 14.57 7.63
N GLN A 138 -10.05 15.78 7.45
CA GLN A 138 -10.10 16.77 8.51
C GLN A 138 -11.20 16.47 9.53
N ASN A 139 -12.21 15.69 9.12
CA ASN A 139 -13.33 15.26 9.96
C ASN A 139 -13.33 13.74 10.16
N ILE A 140 -12.17 13.15 10.35
CA ILE A 140 -11.99 11.70 10.47
C ILE A 140 -12.75 11.09 11.66
N GLN A 141 -13.11 11.90 12.65
CA GLN A 141 -13.91 11.45 13.80
C GLN A 141 -15.39 11.23 13.47
N GLY A 142 -15.85 11.69 12.32
CA GLY A 142 -17.15 11.34 11.78
C GLY A 142 -17.09 9.95 11.15
N TYR A 143 -17.41 8.90 11.91
CA TYR A 143 -17.27 7.49 11.47
C TYR A 143 -18.33 7.03 10.46
N GLU A 144 -19.27 7.89 10.13
CA GLU A 144 -20.29 7.58 9.14
C GLU A 144 -19.72 7.77 7.73
N LYS A 145 -20.00 6.79 6.86
CA LYS A 145 -19.66 6.85 5.45
C LYS A 145 -20.48 7.94 4.75
N SER A 146 -19.82 8.78 3.97
CA SER A 146 -20.42 9.75 3.07
C SER A 146 -20.51 9.22 1.63
N SER A 147 -21.22 9.96 0.75
CA SER A 147 -21.32 9.62 -0.68
C SER A 147 -19.98 9.72 -1.44
N ASP A 148 -19.07 10.51 -0.92
CA ASP A 148 -17.78 10.79 -1.57
C ASP A 148 -16.69 9.81 -1.11
N ASP A 149 -16.99 8.99 -0.09
CA ASP A 149 -16.08 7.99 0.43
C ASP A 149 -16.05 6.75 -0.47
N VAL A 150 -14.87 6.14 -0.57
CA VAL A 150 -14.60 5.03 -1.49
C VAL A 150 -14.76 3.70 -0.76
N ASP A 151 -15.55 2.77 -1.33
CA ASP A 151 -15.73 1.43 -0.76
C ASP A 151 -14.48 0.55 -0.85
N GLY A 152 -14.25 -0.25 0.22
CA GLY A 152 -13.28 -1.32 0.26
C GLY A 152 -13.77 -2.63 -0.40
N PRO A 153 -13.02 -3.73 -0.24
CA PRO A 153 -11.82 -3.82 0.58
C PRO A 153 -10.58 -3.13 -0.04
N PHE A 154 -9.55 -2.92 0.80
CA PHE A 154 -8.27 -2.33 0.37
C PHE A 154 -7.11 -3.20 0.84
N ALA A 155 -6.04 -3.26 0.05
CA ALA A 155 -4.76 -3.70 0.55
C ALA A 155 -4.13 -2.59 1.42
N ILE A 156 -3.54 -2.99 2.56
CA ILE A 156 -2.71 -2.15 3.43
C ILE A 156 -1.24 -2.57 3.29
N GLY A 157 -1.01 -3.81 2.90
CA GLY A 157 0.28 -4.36 2.54
C GLY A 157 0.14 -5.35 1.40
N LEU A 158 0.88 -5.13 0.35
CA LEU A 158 0.92 -6.02 -0.82
C LEU A 158 2.31 -6.05 -1.44
N SER A 159 2.59 -7.10 -2.19
CA SER A 159 3.71 -7.11 -3.12
C SER A 159 3.25 -7.17 -4.56
N ALA A 160 4.00 -6.51 -5.43
CA ALA A 160 3.87 -6.57 -6.88
C ALA A 160 5.20 -7.02 -7.47
N VAL A 161 5.18 -8.06 -8.29
CA VAL A 161 6.36 -8.59 -8.99
C VAL A 161 6.11 -8.46 -10.48
N ARG A 162 6.85 -7.57 -11.13
CA ARG A 162 6.77 -7.34 -12.56
C ARG A 162 7.86 -8.09 -13.29
N THR A 163 7.49 -8.86 -14.32
CA THR A 163 8.43 -9.57 -15.19
C THR A 163 8.62 -8.77 -16.48
N TYR A 164 9.83 -8.31 -16.74
CA TYR A 164 10.16 -7.50 -17.92
C TYR A 164 10.52 -8.39 -19.13
N GLU A 165 10.59 -7.78 -20.31
CA GLU A 165 10.84 -8.49 -21.59
C GLU A 165 12.15 -9.29 -21.61
N ASP A 166 13.17 -8.85 -20.88
CA ASP A 166 14.47 -9.55 -20.77
C ASP A 166 14.44 -10.69 -19.73
N GLY A 167 13.30 -10.91 -19.07
CA GLY A 167 13.09 -11.93 -18.04
C GLY A 167 13.51 -11.48 -16.64
N SER A 168 14.01 -10.25 -16.45
CA SER A 168 14.27 -9.70 -15.12
C SER A 168 12.96 -9.50 -14.34
N GLN A 169 13.01 -9.57 -13.01
CA GLN A 169 11.84 -9.42 -12.14
C GLN A 169 12.06 -8.31 -11.11
N GLY A 170 11.39 -7.19 -11.30
CA GLY A 170 11.34 -6.11 -10.33
C GLY A 170 10.28 -6.38 -9.28
N THR A 171 10.63 -6.21 -8.01
CA THR A 171 9.72 -6.45 -6.89
C THR A 171 9.46 -5.17 -6.11
N MET A 172 8.21 -4.83 -5.88
CA MET A 172 7.81 -3.78 -4.93
C MET A 172 6.95 -4.36 -3.82
N VAL A 173 7.35 -4.13 -2.57
CA VAL A 173 6.51 -4.39 -1.39
C VAL A 173 6.03 -3.04 -0.88
N ALA A 174 4.73 -2.80 -0.93
CA ALA A 174 4.12 -1.53 -0.56
C ALA A 174 3.27 -1.66 0.70
N PHE A 175 3.39 -0.67 1.58
CA PHE A 175 2.57 -0.51 2.78
C PHE A 175 1.90 0.86 2.77
N GLY A 176 0.59 0.89 3.03
CA GLY A 176 -0.20 2.12 3.14
C GLY A 176 -0.26 2.70 4.56
N CYS A 177 0.72 2.38 5.40
CA CYS A 177 0.85 2.90 6.77
C CYS A 177 2.33 3.06 7.11
N ASP A 178 2.71 4.22 7.63
CA ASP A 178 4.09 4.55 8.04
C ASP A 178 4.40 4.23 9.51
N GLN A 179 3.42 3.70 10.25
CA GLN A 179 3.51 3.39 11.68
C GLN A 179 3.41 1.88 11.98
N ILE A 180 3.76 1.06 10.99
CA ILE A 180 3.82 -0.41 11.12
C ILE A 180 5.08 -0.83 11.87
#